data_85c15f1b1e8da322c46fd8f8aed841e4
#
_entry.id   85c15f1b1e8da322c46fd8f8aed841e4
#
_cell.length_a   1.000
_cell.length_b   1.000
_cell.length_c   1.000
_cell.angle_alpha   90.00
_cell.angle_beta   90.00
_cell.angle_gamma   90.00
#
_symmetry.space_group_name_H-M   'P 1'
#
loop_
_entity.id
_entity.type
_entity.pdbx_description
1 polymer ?
#
loop_
_entity_poly.entity_id
_entity_poly.type
_entity_poly.pdbx_seq_one_letter_code
_entity_poly.pdbx_strand_id
1 'polypeptide(L)'
;KTSAALMVDYSCALKLTGSISVLSAMSQAAKAGFTVKGSKHFEAFAQADTIVFDKTGTLTEAQPQVKCVIALDGWNRTQVLRFAACLEEHFPHPVARAVVRAAAEKNLKHRERHAAVEYIVAHGIASSIDGKRAVIGSRHFVVEDEKVVVTDEDQRKIDAEASDLSTLYLAVDGVLVGVIG
;
A
#
# COMPACT_ATOMS: atom_id res chain seq x y z
N LYS A 1 -5.79 -69.00 15.69
CA LYS A 1 -6.91 -68.15 15.16
C LYS A 1 -6.92 -66.76 15.81
N THR A 2 -6.62 -66.63 17.11
CA THR A 2 -6.59 -65.33 17.86
C THR A 2 -5.49 -64.37 17.39
N SER A 3 -4.31 -64.89 17.06
CA SER A 3 -3.17 -64.07 16.56
C SER A 3 -3.46 -63.41 15.22
N ALA A 4 -4.19 -64.09 14.31
CA ALA A 4 -4.56 -63.55 13.01
C ALA A 4 -5.59 -62.39 13.15
N ALA A 5 -6.53 -62.48 14.07
CA ALA A 5 -7.49 -61.41 14.34
C ALA A 5 -6.81 -60.14 14.89
N LEU A 6 -5.85 -60.25 15.83
CA LEU A 6 -5.07 -59.16 16.35
C LEU A 6 -4.21 -58.45 15.27
N MET A 7 -3.66 -59.19 14.34
CA MET A 7 -2.88 -58.60 13.24
C MET A 7 -3.74 -57.80 12.23
N VAL A 8 -4.97 -58.23 11.98
CA VAL A 8 -5.90 -57.54 11.09
C VAL A 8 -6.39 -56.26 11.74
N ASP A 9 -6.78 -56.30 13.02
CA ASP A 9 -7.23 -55.12 13.76
C ASP A 9 -6.13 -54.06 13.89
N TYR A 10 -4.89 -54.46 14.15
CA TYR A 10 -3.75 -53.53 14.21
C TYR A 10 -3.48 -52.84 12.86
N SER A 11 -3.55 -53.56 11.76
CA SER A 11 -3.37 -53.00 10.41
C SER A 11 -4.49 -52.02 10.05
N CYS A 12 -5.74 -52.31 10.39
CA CYS A 12 -6.88 -51.41 10.19
C CYS A 12 -6.79 -50.17 11.07
N ALA A 13 -6.43 -50.30 12.34
CA ALA A 13 -6.26 -49.19 13.25
C ALA A 13 -5.18 -48.20 12.77
N LEU A 14 -4.02 -48.68 12.32
CA LEU A 14 -2.95 -47.82 11.78
C LEU A 14 -3.40 -47.03 10.56
N LYS A 15 -4.09 -47.65 9.60
CA LYS A 15 -4.59 -47.00 8.41
C LYS A 15 -5.63 -45.90 8.72
N LEU A 16 -6.51 -46.15 9.66
CA LEU A 16 -7.53 -45.21 10.08
C LEU A 16 -6.94 -44.05 10.88
N THR A 17 -6.01 -44.32 11.79
CA THR A 17 -5.38 -43.29 12.64
C THR A 17 -4.71 -42.20 11.82
N GLY A 18 -3.96 -42.54 10.75
CA GLY A 18 -3.34 -41.58 9.88
C GLY A 18 -4.36 -40.63 9.23
N SER A 19 -5.42 -41.19 8.68
CA SER A 19 -6.49 -40.42 8.03
C SER A 19 -7.22 -39.48 9.00
N ILE A 20 -7.53 -39.99 10.19
CA ILE A 20 -8.20 -39.21 11.25
C ILE A 20 -7.31 -38.07 11.74
N SER A 21 -6.02 -38.32 11.94
CA SER A 21 -5.05 -37.28 12.33
C SER A 21 -4.98 -36.14 11.31
N VAL A 22 -4.95 -36.46 10.03
CA VAL A 22 -4.96 -35.45 8.96
C VAL A 22 -6.26 -34.64 8.96
N LEU A 23 -7.42 -35.29 9.08
CA LEU A 23 -8.72 -34.59 9.17
C LEU A 23 -8.79 -33.69 10.39
N SER A 24 -8.29 -34.14 11.54
CA SER A 24 -8.20 -33.33 12.75
C SER A 24 -7.31 -32.11 12.54
N ALA A 25 -6.14 -32.28 11.96
CA ALA A 25 -5.23 -31.18 11.66
C ALA A 25 -5.85 -30.17 10.66
N MET A 26 -6.55 -30.66 9.64
CA MET A 26 -7.28 -29.79 8.70
C MET A 26 -8.39 -28.99 9.40
N SER A 27 -9.11 -29.62 10.32
CA SER A 27 -10.14 -28.96 11.10
C SER A 27 -9.56 -27.87 12.03
N GLN A 28 -8.41 -28.13 12.65
CA GLN A 28 -7.72 -27.15 13.49
C GLN A 28 -7.18 -25.97 12.65
N ALA A 29 -6.60 -26.24 11.49
CA ALA A 29 -6.16 -25.20 10.54
C ALA A 29 -7.32 -24.29 10.12
N ALA A 30 -8.47 -24.88 9.77
CA ALA A 30 -9.68 -24.13 9.42
C ALA A 30 -10.18 -23.25 10.58
N LYS A 31 -10.14 -23.74 11.82
CA LYS A 31 -10.47 -22.93 13.01
C LYS A 31 -9.48 -21.80 13.25
N ALA A 32 -8.22 -21.96 12.84
CA ALA A 32 -7.20 -20.92 12.88
C ALA A 32 -7.27 -19.95 11.67
N GLY A 33 -8.25 -20.11 10.77
CA GLY A 33 -8.52 -19.21 9.66
C GLY A 33 -7.76 -19.51 8.38
N PHE A 34 -7.11 -20.66 8.25
CA PHE A 34 -6.42 -21.05 7.01
C PHE A 34 -6.76 -22.49 6.57
N THR A 35 -6.65 -22.75 5.28
CA THR A 35 -6.95 -24.06 4.69
C THR A 35 -5.72 -24.70 4.07
N VAL A 36 -5.42 -25.95 4.46
CA VAL A 36 -4.34 -26.74 3.89
C VAL A 36 -4.89 -27.68 2.83
N LYS A 37 -4.36 -27.60 1.60
CA LYS A 37 -4.83 -28.39 0.46
C LYS A 37 -4.09 -29.75 0.33
N GLY A 38 -4.31 -30.62 1.31
CA GLY A 38 -3.79 -31.98 1.31
C GLY A 38 -2.74 -32.29 2.37
N SER A 39 -2.68 -33.57 2.80
CA SER A 39 -1.83 -34.06 3.90
C SER A 39 -0.34 -33.79 3.70
N LYS A 40 0.14 -33.94 2.47
CA LYS A 40 1.57 -33.72 2.11
C LYS A 40 2.09 -32.33 2.49
N HIS A 41 1.20 -31.33 2.53
CA HIS A 41 1.59 -29.96 2.88
C HIS A 41 1.80 -29.79 4.38
N PHE A 42 1.14 -30.57 5.24
CA PHE A 42 1.42 -30.53 6.68
C PHE A 42 2.82 -31.02 6.99
N GLU A 43 3.28 -32.08 6.30
CA GLU A 43 4.65 -32.57 6.47
C GLU A 43 5.67 -31.56 5.97
N ALA A 44 5.41 -30.92 4.83
CA ALA A 44 6.27 -29.86 4.29
C ALA A 44 6.34 -28.65 5.25
N PHE A 45 5.24 -28.24 5.85
CA PHE A 45 5.25 -27.16 6.87
C PHE A 45 6.04 -27.55 8.12
N ALA A 46 5.94 -28.80 8.57
CA ALA A 46 6.68 -29.27 9.74
C ALA A 46 8.19 -29.36 9.50
N GLN A 47 8.64 -29.48 8.25
CA GLN A 47 10.04 -29.55 7.86
C GLN A 47 10.61 -28.22 7.39
N ALA A 48 9.77 -27.17 7.29
CA ALA A 48 10.20 -25.85 6.84
C ALA A 48 11.14 -25.21 7.86
N ASP A 49 12.32 -24.84 7.43
CA ASP A 49 13.33 -24.12 8.20
C ASP A 49 13.41 -22.62 7.80
N THR A 50 12.79 -22.26 6.70
CA THR A 50 12.82 -20.92 6.14
C THR A 50 11.40 -20.47 5.79
N ILE A 51 11.03 -19.24 6.17
CA ILE A 51 9.74 -18.62 5.86
C ILE A 51 10.00 -17.34 5.08
N VAL A 52 9.38 -17.22 3.91
CA VAL A 52 9.42 -16.01 3.08
C VAL A 52 8.07 -15.31 3.16
N PHE A 53 8.07 -14.08 3.65
CA PHE A 53 6.89 -13.25 3.73
C PHE A 53 6.85 -12.24 2.57
N ASP A 54 5.68 -12.12 1.94
CA ASP A 54 5.41 -10.94 1.12
C ASP A 54 5.22 -9.72 2.03
N LYS A 55 5.82 -8.58 1.64
CA LYS A 55 5.75 -7.36 2.46
C LYS A 55 4.39 -6.69 2.35
N THR A 56 3.98 -6.40 1.11
CA THR A 56 2.85 -5.50 0.85
C THR A 56 1.52 -6.24 0.89
N GLY A 57 0.66 -5.89 1.85
CA GLY A 57 -0.63 -6.54 2.04
C GLY A 57 -0.59 -7.82 2.88
N THR A 58 0.60 -8.26 3.32
CA THR A 58 0.79 -9.38 4.23
C THR A 58 1.36 -8.92 5.57
N LEU A 59 2.54 -8.30 5.57
CA LEU A 59 3.15 -7.73 6.78
C LEU A 59 2.73 -6.28 7.02
N THR A 60 2.26 -5.60 6.00
CA THR A 60 1.77 -4.22 6.07
C THR A 60 0.34 -4.13 5.60
N GLU A 61 -0.40 -3.14 6.08
CA GLU A 61 -1.69 -2.80 5.51
C GLU A 61 -1.50 -2.31 4.07
N ALA A 62 -2.29 -2.89 3.14
CA ALA A 62 -2.24 -2.54 1.71
C ALA A 62 -2.87 -1.17 1.39
N GLN A 63 -3.17 -0.36 2.41
CA GLN A 63 -3.80 0.94 2.26
C GLN A 63 -2.89 2.05 2.75
N PRO A 64 -2.24 2.80 1.84
CA PRO A 64 -1.52 4.00 2.19
C PRO A 64 -2.43 5.00 2.92
N GLN A 65 -1.86 5.76 3.86
CA GLN A 65 -2.53 6.82 4.59
C GLN A 65 -1.69 8.09 4.55
N VAL A 66 -2.33 9.25 4.43
CA VAL A 66 -1.65 10.53 4.57
C VAL A 66 -1.32 10.75 6.04
N LYS A 67 -0.04 10.84 6.37
CA LYS A 67 0.49 11.08 7.72
C LYS A 67 0.76 12.56 7.97
N CYS A 68 1.33 13.24 6.99
CA CYS A 68 1.61 14.67 7.09
C CYS A 68 1.33 15.39 5.76
N VAL A 69 1.11 16.68 5.85
CA VAL A 69 1.02 17.59 4.70
C VAL A 69 1.88 18.79 5.03
N ILE A 70 2.94 19.00 4.27
CA ILE A 70 3.89 20.09 4.42
C ILE A 70 3.50 21.16 3.40
N ALA A 71 3.22 22.35 3.87
CA ALA A 71 2.86 23.47 3.02
C ALA A 71 4.07 24.40 2.86
N LEU A 72 4.34 24.82 1.64
CA LEU A 72 5.47 25.64 1.24
C LEU A 72 4.98 26.85 0.45
N ASP A 73 5.85 27.79 0.16
CA ASP A 73 5.57 28.97 -0.68
C ASP A 73 4.29 29.73 -0.33
N GLY A 74 4.04 29.95 0.98
CA GLY A 74 2.85 30.67 1.44
C GLY A 74 1.52 29.92 1.35
N TRP A 75 1.54 28.68 0.90
CA TRP A 75 0.35 27.83 0.91
C TRP A 75 0.04 27.33 2.32
N ASN A 76 -1.21 26.91 2.55
CA ASN A 76 -1.56 26.21 3.78
C ASN A 76 -1.83 24.71 3.52
N ARG A 77 -1.73 23.90 4.57
CA ARG A 77 -1.90 22.42 4.49
C ARG A 77 -3.22 22.01 3.84
N THR A 78 -4.28 22.76 4.06
CA THR A 78 -5.60 22.49 3.49
C THR A 78 -5.64 22.75 2.00
N GLN A 79 -4.99 23.82 1.53
CA GLN A 79 -4.86 24.11 0.10
C GLN A 79 -4.06 23.05 -0.62
N VAL A 80 -2.89 22.67 -0.08
CA VAL A 80 -2.04 21.60 -0.65
C VAL A 80 -2.82 20.30 -0.77
N LEU A 81 -3.47 19.85 0.30
CA LEU A 81 -4.22 18.60 0.29
C LEU A 81 -5.41 18.63 -0.69
N ARG A 82 -6.14 19.75 -0.73
CA ARG A 82 -7.27 19.94 -1.65
C ARG A 82 -6.81 19.92 -3.11
N PHE A 83 -5.70 20.57 -3.41
CA PHE A 83 -5.15 20.66 -4.76
C PHE A 83 -4.61 19.30 -5.22
N ALA A 84 -3.88 18.63 -4.35
CA ALA A 84 -3.40 17.28 -4.60
C ALA A 84 -4.55 16.29 -4.85
N ALA A 85 -5.60 16.35 -4.03
CA ALA A 85 -6.78 15.49 -4.22
C ALA A 85 -7.49 15.75 -5.56
N CYS A 86 -7.56 17.01 -6.01
CA CYS A 86 -8.14 17.36 -7.30
C CYS A 86 -7.35 16.74 -8.47
N LEU A 87 -6.02 16.74 -8.41
CA LEU A 87 -5.17 16.13 -9.44
C LEU A 87 -5.23 14.60 -9.41
N GLU A 88 -5.28 14.01 -8.22
CA GLU A 88 -5.21 12.56 -8.00
C GLU A 88 -6.56 11.85 -8.12
N GLU A 89 -7.70 12.57 -8.20
CA GLU A 89 -9.05 12.00 -8.15
C GLU A 89 -9.30 10.92 -9.22
N HIS A 90 -8.74 11.10 -10.39
CA HIS A 90 -8.92 10.18 -11.51
C HIS A 90 -7.82 9.14 -11.65
N PHE A 91 -6.83 9.15 -10.74
CA PHE A 91 -5.70 8.23 -10.84
C PHE A 91 -5.95 6.95 -10.04
N PRO A 92 -5.95 5.76 -10.68
CA PRO A 92 -6.31 4.49 -10.03
C PRO A 92 -5.16 3.90 -9.18
N HIS A 93 -4.35 4.73 -8.52
CA HIS A 93 -3.22 4.30 -7.71
C HIS A 93 -3.55 4.32 -6.22
N PRO A 94 -3.05 3.39 -5.39
CA PRO A 94 -3.32 3.35 -3.95
C PRO A 94 -2.97 4.65 -3.21
N VAL A 95 -1.86 5.30 -3.56
CA VAL A 95 -1.43 6.59 -2.97
C VAL A 95 -2.40 7.71 -3.33
N ALA A 96 -2.83 7.80 -4.60
CA ALA A 96 -3.82 8.75 -5.06
C ALA A 96 -5.12 8.64 -4.24
N ARG A 97 -5.62 7.42 -4.10
CA ARG A 97 -6.82 7.16 -3.28
C ARG A 97 -6.66 7.55 -1.80
N ALA A 98 -5.44 7.43 -1.26
CA ALA A 98 -5.16 7.88 0.11
C ALA A 98 -5.27 9.39 0.24
N VAL A 99 -4.74 10.15 -0.72
CA VAL A 99 -4.82 11.62 -0.77
C VAL A 99 -6.27 12.08 -0.91
N VAL A 100 -7.02 11.51 -1.84
CA VAL A 100 -8.44 11.82 -2.05
C VAL A 100 -9.27 11.52 -0.80
N ARG A 101 -9.06 10.37 -0.16
CA ARG A 101 -9.72 9.99 1.08
C ARG A 101 -9.41 10.97 2.22
N ALA A 102 -8.13 11.33 2.41
CA ALA A 102 -7.73 12.29 3.44
C ALA A 102 -8.36 13.68 3.24
N ALA A 103 -8.55 14.11 1.99
CA ALA A 103 -9.27 15.34 1.67
C ALA A 103 -10.78 15.20 1.98
N ALA A 104 -11.38 14.07 1.65
CA ALA A 104 -12.81 13.80 1.93
C ALA A 104 -13.10 13.77 3.44
N GLU A 105 -12.25 13.13 4.25
CA GLU A 105 -12.35 13.09 5.71
C GLU A 105 -12.33 14.49 6.35
N LYS A 106 -11.63 15.42 5.73
CA LYS A 106 -11.59 16.83 6.14
C LYS A 106 -12.69 17.67 5.49
N ASN A 107 -13.66 17.07 4.80
CA ASN A 107 -14.73 17.74 4.05
C ASN A 107 -14.22 18.81 3.05
N LEU A 108 -13.05 18.59 2.48
CA LEU A 108 -12.44 19.49 1.50
C LEU A 108 -13.09 19.25 0.12
N LYS A 109 -14.27 19.85 -0.08
CA LYS A 109 -14.90 19.83 -1.41
C LYS A 109 -14.06 20.64 -2.39
N HIS A 110 -13.75 20.07 -3.53
CA HIS A 110 -13.18 20.80 -4.65
C HIS A 110 -14.17 20.77 -5.82
N ARG A 111 -14.17 21.83 -6.61
CA ARG A 111 -14.78 21.79 -7.94
C ARG A 111 -13.70 21.35 -8.90
N GLU A 112 -14.02 20.46 -9.81
CA GLU A 112 -13.13 20.14 -10.92
C GLU A 112 -12.73 21.44 -11.64
N ARG A 113 -11.45 21.82 -11.54
CA ARG A 113 -10.90 23.05 -12.14
C ARG A 113 -9.71 22.73 -13.03
N HIS A 114 -9.36 21.47 -13.14
CA HIS A 114 -8.25 21.04 -13.99
C HIS A 114 -8.71 20.84 -15.45
N ALA A 115 -7.81 21.16 -16.36
CA ALA A 115 -7.91 20.75 -17.76
C ALA A 115 -7.66 19.24 -17.90
N ALA A 116 -7.54 18.75 -19.13
CA ALA A 116 -7.18 17.35 -19.38
C ALA A 116 -5.92 16.98 -18.57
N VAL A 117 -6.01 15.85 -17.85
CA VAL A 117 -4.91 15.33 -17.03
C VAL A 117 -3.99 14.52 -17.92
N GLU A 118 -2.72 14.85 -17.93
CA GLU A 118 -1.69 14.09 -18.60
C GLU A 118 -1.01 13.15 -17.60
N TYR A 119 -1.14 11.84 -17.83
CA TYR A 119 -0.52 10.83 -17.00
C TYR A 119 0.88 10.52 -17.52
N ILE A 120 1.89 10.72 -16.67
CA ILE A 120 3.27 10.35 -16.97
C ILE A 120 3.54 9.03 -16.26
N VAL A 121 3.57 7.94 -17.05
CA VAL A 121 3.66 6.58 -16.55
C VAL A 121 4.84 6.41 -15.60
N ALA A 122 4.58 5.84 -14.41
CA ALA A 122 5.53 5.58 -13.33
C ALA A 122 6.13 6.83 -12.63
N HIS A 123 5.79 8.06 -13.03
CA HIS A 123 6.43 9.27 -12.50
C HIS A 123 5.46 10.19 -11.77
N GLY A 124 4.30 10.49 -12.34
CA GLY A 124 3.33 11.39 -11.72
C GLY A 124 2.24 11.86 -12.67
N ILE A 125 1.63 12.96 -12.31
CA ILE A 125 0.52 13.59 -13.03
C ILE A 125 0.90 15.03 -13.35
N ALA A 126 0.68 15.46 -14.59
CA ALA A 126 0.71 16.83 -14.98
C ALA A 126 -0.68 17.27 -15.46
N SER A 127 -1.08 18.49 -15.11
CA SER A 127 -2.34 19.09 -15.54
C SER A 127 -2.21 20.61 -15.57
N SER A 128 -3.23 21.30 -16.03
CA SER A 128 -3.34 22.75 -15.91
C SER A 128 -4.55 23.09 -15.04
N ILE A 129 -4.35 23.90 -14.01
CA ILE A 129 -5.39 24.38 -13.12
C ILE A 129 -5.43 25.91 -13.19
N ASP A 130 -6.57 26.47 -13.56
CA ASP A 130 -6.75 27.91 -13.73
C ASP A 130 -5.69 28.55 -14.68
N GLY A 131 -5.26 27.78 -15.71
CA GLY A 131 -4.23 28.20 -16.68
C GLY A 131 -2.78 28.04 -16.21
N LYS A 132 -2.53 27.58 -14.99
CA LYS A 132 -1.20 27.32 -14.43
C LYS A 132 -0.86 25.83 -14.52
N ARG A 133 0.37 25.51 -14.93
CA ARG A 133 0.84 24.12 -14.95
C ARG A 133 0.94 23.60 -13.50
N ALA A 134 0.30 22.50 -13.23
CA ALA A 134 0.35 21.80 -11.94
C ALA A 134 0.87 20.40 -12.14
N VAL A 135 1.83 19.98 -11.33
CA VAL A 135 2.43 18.64 -11.36
C VAL A 135 2.45 18.03 -9.98
N ILE A 136 2.14 16.75 -9.91
CA ILE A 136 2.18 15.97 -8.67
C ILE A 136 2.81 14.62 -8.93
N GLY A 137 3.73 14.19 -8.08
CA GLY A 137 4.41 12.93 -8.27
C GLY A 137 5.59 12.69 -7.35
N SER A 138 6.45 11.74 -7.73
CA SER A 138 7.68 11.45 -7.00
C SER A 138 8.63 12.65 -6.97
N ARG A 139 9.57 12.65 -6.00
CA ARG A 139 10.64 13.66 -5.97
C ARG A 139 11.40 13.73 -7.29
N HIS A 140 11.76 12.55 -7.83
CA HIS A 140 12.46 12.46 -9.12
C HIS A 140 11.70 13.20 -10.21
N PHE A 141 10.42 12.91 -10.39
CA PHE A 141 9.59 13.55 -11.40
C PHE A 141 9.53 15.06 -11.25
N VAL A 142 9.19 15.56 -10.04
CA VAL A 142 8.98 16.99 -9.84
C VAL A 142 10.29 17.79 -9.87
N VAL A 143 11.36 17.25 -9.27
CA VAL A 143 12.63 17.98 -9.13
C VAL A 143 13.56 17.75 -10.34
N GLU A 144 13.64 16.51 -10.84
CA GLU A 144 14.62 16.18 -11.88
C GLU A 144 14.04 16.29 -13.29
N ASP A 145 12.81 15.86 -13.53
CA ASP A 145 12.19 15.95 -14.85
C ASP A 145 11.57 17.34 -15.09
N GLU A 146 10.73 17.82 -14.16
CA GLU A 146 10.04 19.11 -14.26
C GLU A 146 10.90 20.30 -13.81
N LYS A 147 12.13 20.06 -13.32
CA LYS A 147 13.13 21.09 -12.94
C LYS A 147 12.67 22.05 -11.85
N VAL A 148 11.76 21.61 -10.98
CA VAL A 148 11.29 22.41 -9.85
C VAL A 148 12.41 22.53 -8.81
N VAL A 149 12.72 23.76 -8.40
CA VAL A 149 13.78 24.03 -7.43
C VAL A 149 13.22 23.79 -6.01
N VAL A 150 13.97 23.02 -5.23
CA VAL A 150 13.73 22.84 -3.79
C VAL A 150 14.79 23.62 -3.04
N THR A 151 14.38 24.58 -2.22
CA THR A 151 15.34 25.37 -1.44
C THR A 151 15.88 24.56 -0.25
N ASP A 152 17.03 24.96 0.30
CA ASP A 152 17.57 24.32 1.51
C ASP A 152 16.64 24.43 2.72
N GLU A 153 15.82 25.47 2.77
CA GLU A 153 14.82 25.65 3.82
C GLU A 153 13.67 24.66 3.66
N ASP A 154 13.17 24.51 2.43
CA ASP A 154 12.11 23.54 2.12
C ASP A 154 12.57 22.11 2.38
N GLN A 155 13.81 21.79 1.97
CA GLN A 155 14.39 20.47 2.21
C GLN A 155 14.47 20.17 3.72
N ARG A 156 14.90 21.11 4.55
CA ARG A 156 14.92 20.93 6.02
C ARG A 156 13.53 20.70 6.59
N LYS A 157 12.50 21.40 6.11
CA LYS A 157 11.11 21.18 6.54
C LYS A 157 10.62 19.80 6.14
N ILE A 158 10.94 19.35 4.92
CA ILE A 158 10.58 18.02 4.42
C ILE A 158 11.27 16.93 5.25
N ASP A 159 12.56 17.05 5.49
CA ASP A 159 13.34 16.09 6.26
C ASP A 159 12.85 16.01 7.72
N ALA A 160 12.45 17.13 8.31
CA ALA A 160 11.93 17.15 9.67
C ALA A 160 10.57 16.45 9.85
N GLU A 161 9.69 16.53 8.86
CA GLU A 161 8.32 16.00 8.97
C GLU A 161 8.08 14.69 8.20
N ALA A 162 8.93 14.34 7.24
CA ALA A 162 8.68 13.25 6.29
C ALA A 162 9.89 12.37 5.93
N SER A 163 10.99 12.37 6.72
CA SER A 163 12.22 11.61 6.44
C SER A 163 11.98 10.12 6.22
N ASP A 164 11.08 9.51 6.98
CA ASP A 164 10.81 8.07 6.95
C ASP A 164 9.53 7.71 6.17
N LEU A 165 8.97 8.66 5.44
CA LEU A 165 7.71 8.50 4.71
C LEU A 165 7.94 8.44 3.19
N SER A 166 7.07 7.73 2.51
CA SER A 166 6.92 7.91 1.06
C SER A 166 6.30 9.27 0.79
N THR A 167 6.94 10.08 -0.04
CA THR A 167 6.56 11.48 -0.27
C THR A 167 6.02 11.71 -1.67
N LEU A 168 5.00 12.55 -1.76
CA LEU A 168 4.39 13.03 -2.99
C LEU A 168 4.59 14.55 -3.06
N TYR A 169 5.27 15.02 -4.08
CA TYR A 169 5.60 16.43 -4.30
C TYR A 169 4.55 17.09 -5.17
N LEU A 170 4.09 18.28 -4.78
CA LEU A 170 3.15 19.10 -5.54
C LEU A 170 3.82 20.42 -5.93
N ALA A 171 3.88 20.70 -7.22
CA ALA A 171 4.34 21.99 -7.71
C ALA A 171 3.29 22.64 -8.62
N VAL A 172 3.24 23.96 -8.59
CA VAL A 172 2.36 24.78 -9.40
C VAL A 172 3.18 25.89 -10.05
N ASP A 173 3.08 25.99 -11.36
CA ASP A 173 3.78 27.00 -12.16
C ASP A 173 5.32 27.00 -11.95
N GLY A 174 5.88 25.79 -11.79
CA GLY A 174 7.32 25.59 -11.56
C GLY A 174 7.80 25.83 -10.13
N VAL A 175 6.90 26.11 -9.17
CA VAL A 175 7.22 26.34 -7.76
C VAL A 175 6.70 25.20 -6.90
N LEU A 176 7.53 24.67 -5.99
CA LEU A 176 7.13 23.65 -5.03
C LEU A 176 6.21 24.27 -3.97
N VAL A 177 4.94 23.84 -3.96
CA VAL A 177 3.91 24.39 -3.05
C VAL A 177 3.61 23.48 -1.88
N GLY A 178 4.02 22.22 -1.93
CA GLY A 178 3.86 21.33 -0.80
C GLY A 178 4.30 19.89 -1.05
N VAL A 179 4.41 19.14 0.05
CA VAL A 179 4.76 17.72 0.05
C VAL A 179 3.79 16.97 0.96
N ILE A 180 3.37 15.80 0.53
CA ILE A 180 2.46 14.92 1.27
C ILE A 180 3.21 13.63 1.62
N GLY A 181 3.29 13.32 2.88
CA GLY A 181 3.88 12.09 3.39
C GLY A 181 2.82 11.08 3.82
#